data_3856e9ae89cc499dabb624b6ee7436a7
#
_entry.id   3856e9ae89cc499dabb624b6ee7436a7
#
_cell.length_a   1.000
_cell.length_b   1.000
_cell.length_c   1.000
_cell.angle_alpha   90.00
_cell.angle_beta   90.00
_cell.angle_gamma   90.00
#
_symmetry.space_group_name_H-M   'P 1'
#
loop_
_entity.id
_entity.type
_entity.pdbx_description
1 polymer ?
#
loop_
_entity_poly.entity_id
_entity_poly.type
_entity_poly.pdbx_seq_one_letter_code
_entity_poly.pdbx_strand_id
1 'polypeptide(L)'
;MLRRTTAVACLLSSLGVGATATVRDPGACAGECERPIGYSVDSRFDSEERAFIDEAMSVWQEGTGGRVCFRPGGSDLVIEKLDRSDQLQPWDPDWTHHVALTKGRRIWIVAPRVNDPGEYRALVVHELGHHLGIGHIEDTAMTYMHSAINDTPGDLWTHAQLPERDARAFCEVRRCTCAL
;
A
#
# COMPACT_ATOMS: atom_id res chain seq x y z
N MET A 1 33.24 -22.20 44.67
CA MET A 1 32.49 -22.47 43.43
C MET A 1 32.68 -21.26 42.49
N LEU A 2 33.62 -21.35 41.56
CA LEU A 2 33.94 -20.30 40.57
C LEU A 2 33.10 -20.54 39.32
N ARG A 3 32.27 -19.58 38.95
CA ARG A 3 31.59 -19.56 37.64
C ARG A 3 32.52 -18.97 36.60
N ARG A 4 32.88 -19.73 35.60
CA ARG A 4 33.65 -19.29 34.43
C ARG A 4 32.69 -18.63 33.43
N THR A 5 32.90 -17.37 33.14
CA THR A 5 32.24 -16.60 32.06
C THR A 5 33.06 -16.81 30.78
N THR A 6 32.46 -17.44 29.79
CA THR A 6 33.07 -17.61 28.46
C THR A 6 32.67 -16.43 27.61
N ALA A 7 33.62 -15.58 27.25
CA ALA A 7 33.45 -14.52 26.29
C ALA A 7 33.56 -15.10 24.88
N VAL A 8 32.52 -14.94 24.06
CA VAL A 8 32.54 -15.26 22.64
C VAL A 8 32.99 -14.02 21.90
N ALA A 9 34.17 -14.08 21.33
CA ALA A 9 34.70 -13.06 20.44
C ALA A 9 34.03 -13.18 19.07
N CYS A 10 33.31 -12.15 18.64
CA CYS A 10 32.74 -12.04 17.29
C CYS A 10 33.82 -11.45 16.39
N LEU A 11 34.41 -12.27 15.52
CA LEU A 11 35.34 -11.85 14.48
C LEU A 11 34.56 -11.15 13.36
N LEU A 12 34.78 -9.85 13.21
CA LEU A 12 34.36 -9.04 12.07
C LEU A 12 35.24 -9.37 10.85
N SER A 13 34.71 -10.12 9.92
CA SER A 13 35.27 -10.26 8.57
C SER A 13 34.58 -9.27 7.64
N SER A 14 35.25 -8.17 7.33
CA SER A 14 34.88 -7.22 6.30
C SER A 14 35.27 -7.77 4.93
N LEU A 15 34.31 -8.11 4.09
CA LEU A 15 34.54 -8.28 2.64
C LEU A 15 33.30 -7.88 1.84
N GLY A 16 33.49 -6.91 0.96
CA GLY A 16 32.84 -6.85 -0.36
C GLY A 16 31.39 -6.41 -0.40
N VAL A 17 31.21 -5.10 -0.59
CA VAL A 17 29.97 -4.43 -0.99
C VAL A 17 29.54 -4.92 -2.37
N GLY A 18 28.55 -5.77 -2.41
CA GLY A 18 27.64 -5.94 -3.53
C GLY A 18 26.27 -5.56 -3.01
N ALA A 19 25.80 -4.35 -3.32
CA ALA A 19 24.43 -3.97 -3.05
C ALA A 19 23.51 -4.72 -4.02
N THR A 20 23.21 -5.96 -3.71
CA THR A 20 22.02 -6.61 -4.25
C THR A 20 20.84 -5.95 -3.54
N ALA A 21 20.07 -5.17 -4.29
CA ALA A 21 18.74 -4.80 -3.88
C ALA A 21 18.01 -6.11 -3.58
N THR A 22 17.89 -6.44 -2.29
CA THR A 22 17.02 -7.52 -1.87
C THR A 22 15.62 -7.08 -2.22
N VAL A 23 15.04 -7.67 -3.27
CA VAL A 23 13.61 -7.66 -3.48
C VAL A 23 13.04 -8.21 -2.17
N ARG A 24 12.52 -7.32 -1.31
CA ARG A 24 11.82 -7.73 -0.09
C ARG A 24 10.66 -8.60 -0.57
N ASP A 25 10.61 -9.81 -0.08
CA ASP A 25 9.46 -10.68 -0.28
C ASP A 25 8.22 -9.94 0.27
N PRO A 26 7.25 -9.54 -0.57
CA PRO A 26 6.04 -8.86 -0.11
C PRO A 26 5.19 -9.75 0.83
N GLY A 27 5.58 -11.00 1.02
CA GLY A 27 4.93 -11.94 1.94
C GLY A 27 5.42 -11.90 3.38
N ALA A 28 6.45 -11.12 3.73
CA ALA A 28 6.98 -11.08 5.09
C ALA A 28 6.14 -10.14 5.99
N CYS A 29 4.99 -10.61 6.44
CA CYS A 29 4.25 -9.99 7.53
C CYS A 29 5.03 -10.17 8.84
N ALA A 30 5.88 -9.22 9.19
CA ALA A 30 6.57 -9.18 10.48
C ALA A 30 5.67 -8.54 11.53
N GLY A 31 4.69 -9.27 12.06
CA GLY A 31 3.75 -8.81 13.07
C GLY A 31 2.52 -9.70 13.15
N GLU A 32 1.70 -9.51 14.14
CA GLU A 32 0.49 -10.30 14.42
C GLU A 32 -0.64 -10.06 13.38
N CYS A 33 -0.35 -10.28 12.11
CA CYS A 33 -1.37 -10.26 11.07
C CYS A 33 -2.15 -11.57 11.12
N GLU A 34 -3.25 -11.56 11.85
CA GLU A 34 -4.08 -12.75 12.03
C GLU A 34 -4.69 -13.26 10.72
N ARG A 35 -4.91 -12.37 9.74
CA ARG A 35 -5.55 -12.72 8.48
C ARG A 35 -5.04 -11.89 7.31
N PRO A 36 -4.09 -12.41 6.51
CA PRO A 36 -3.63 -11.77 5.29
C PRO A 36 -4.77 -11.59 4.27
N ILE A 37 -4.80 -10.43 3.61
CA ILE A 37 -5.68 -10.16 2.48
C ILE A 37 -5.07 -10.82 1.25
N GLY A 38 -5.72 -11.87 0.75
CA GLY A 38 -5.30 -12.53 -0.48
C GLY A 38 -5.66 -11.68 -1.70
N TYR A 39 -4.68 -11.30 -2.53
CA TYR A 39 -4.94 -10.44 -3.67
C TYR A 39 -4.52 -11.05 -5.01
N SER A 40 -5.16 -10.53 -6.07
CA SER A 40 -4.78 -10.78 -7.45
C SER A 40 -4.71 -9.47 -8.24
N VAL A 41 -3.76 -9.41 -9.18
CA VAL A 41 -3.52 -8.26 -10.04
C VAL A 41 -3.68 -8.68 -11.49
N ASP A 42 -4.43 -7.90 -12.27
CA ASP A 42 -4.66 -8.13 -13.69
C ASP A 42 -3.33 -8.31 -14.45
N SER A 43 -3.27 -9.29 -15.34
CA SER A 43 -2.08 -9.59 -16.13
C SER A 43 -1.69 -8.46 -17.10
N ARG A 44 -2.59 -7.54 -17.40
CA ARG A 44 -2.36 -6.38 -18.28
C ARG A 44 -1.50 -5.29 -17.65
N PHE A 45 -1.35 -5.26 -16.33
CA PHE A 45 -0.36 -4.38 -15.70
C PHE A 45 1.05 -4.83 -16.07
N ASP A 46 1.88 -3.89 -16.48
CA ASP A 46 3.30 -4.15 -16.72
C ASP A 46 4.12 -4.27 -15.42
N SER A 47 5.42 -4.46 -15.54
CA SER A 47 6.29 -4.68 -14.39
C SER A 47 6.44 -3.44 -13.50
N GLU A 48 6.40 -2.25 -14.08
CA GLU A 48 6.52 -0.98 -13.34
C GLU A 48 5.24 -0.68 -12.58
N GLU A 49 4.10 -0.78 -13.24
CA GLU A 49 2.78 -0.64 -12.61
C GLU A 49 2.58 -1.63 -11.44
N ARG A 50 3.05 -2.88 -11.62
CA ARG A 50 3.01 -3.88 -10.54
C ARG A 50 3.90 -3.51 -9.37
N ALA A 51 5.10 -2.95 -9.63
CA ALA A 51 5.97 -2.46 -8.57
C ALA A 51 5.30 -1.35 -7.74
N PHE A 52 4.57 -0.43 -8.37
CA PHE A 52 3.82 0.61 -7.64
C PHE A 52 2.68 0.04 -6.80
N ILE A 53 2.00 -1.01 -7.29
CA ILE A 53 0.97 -1.72 -6.52
C ILE A 53 1.61 -2.39 -5.29
N ASP A 54 2.74 -3.05 -5.44
CA ASP A 54 3.45 -3.71 -4.35
C ASP A 54 4.01 -2.69 -3.33
N GLU A 55 4.52 -1.55 -3.80
CA GLU A 55 4.94 -0.44 -2.94
C GLU A 55 3.77 0.13 -2.14
N ALA A 56 2.61 0.35 -2.77
CA ALA A 56 1.42 0.85 -2.09
C ALA A 56 0.92 -0.11 -1.01
N MET A 57 0.99 -1.41 -1.25
CA MET A 57 0.69 -2.43 -0.24
C MET A 57 1.68 -2.37 0.93
N SER A 58 2.97 -2.16 0.63
CA SER A 58 4.01 -2.01 1.66
C SER A 58 3.78 -0.78 2.53
N VAL A 59 3.33 0.35 1.94
CA VAL A 59 2.97 1.57 2.68
C VAL A 59 1.92 1.27 3.75
N TRP A 60 0.87 0.55 3.42
CA TRP A 60 -0.16 0.15 4.38
C TRP A 60 0.34 -0.86 5.40
N GLN A 61 1.12 -1.86 4.99
CA GLN A 61 1.68 -2.86 5.91
C GLN A 61 2.60 -2.22 6.94
N GLU A 62 3.55 -1.39 6.50
CA GLU A 62 4.52 -0.73 7.37
C GLU A 62 3.84 0.33 8.25
N GLY A 63 2.98 1.18 7.66
CA GLY A 63 2.31 2.26 8.37
C GLY A 63 1.30 1.80 9.41
N THR A 64 0.78 0.58 9.29
CA THR A 64 -0.09 -0.03 10.30
C THR A 64 0.64 -0.94 11.29
N GLY A 65 1.99 -0.97 11.25
CA GLY A 65 2.79 -1.83 12.10
C GLY A 65 2.54 -3.32 11.84
N GLY A 66 2.26 -3.69 10.58
CA GLY A 66 2.00 -5.08 10.17
C GLY A 66 0.58 -5.60 10.49
N ARG A 67 -0.35 -4.74 10.92
CA ARG A 67 -1.75 -5.14 11.17
C ARG A 67 -2.52 -5.44 9.88
N VAL A 68 -2.14 -4.80 8.79
CA VAL A 68 -2.55 -5.16 7.44
C VAL A 68 -1.44 -5.97 6.80
N CYS A 69 -1.80 -7.08 6.16
CA CYS A 69 -0.88 -7.85 5.33
C CYS A 69 -1.57 -8.21 4.02
N PHE A 70 -0.82 -8.13 2.95
CA PHE A 70 -1.27 -8.57 1.64
C PHE A 70 -0.47 -9.81 1.22
N ARG A 71 -1.15 -10.77 0.59
CA ARG A 71 -0.52 -12.00 0.09
C ARG A 71 -0.99 -12.29 -1.34
N PRO A 72 -0.07 -12.49 -2.29
CA PRO A 72 -0.44 -12.87 -3.66
C PRO A 72 -1.21 -14.19 -3.71
N GLY A 73 -2.06 -14.34 -4.73
CA GLY A 73 -2.75 -15.59 -5.03
C GLY A 73 -4.10 -15.77 -4.31
N GLY A 74 -4.77 -14.67 -3.94
CA GLY A 74 -6.11 -14.68 -3.36
C GLY A 74 -7.13 -13.90 -4.16
N SER A 75 -8.36 -13.85 -3.65
CA SER A 75 -9.49 -13.12 -4.25
C SER A 75 -10.22 -12.21 -3.26
N ASP A 76 -9.60 -11.94 -2.11
CA ASP A 76 -10.16 -10.98 -1.14
C ASP A 76 -10.08 -9.56 -1.70
N LEU A 77 -9.06 -9.30 -2.53
CA LEU A 77 -8.86 -8.08 -3.30
C LEU A 77 -8.49 -8.43 -4.74
N VAL A 78 -9.13 -7.79 -5.71
CA VAL A 78 -8.84 -7.92 -7.14
C VAL A 78 -8.55 -6.53 -7.70
N ILE A 79 -7.35 -6.33 -8.26
CA ILE A 79 -6.94 -5.07 -8.87
C ILE A 79 -6.97 -5.24 -10.38
N GLU A 80 -7.83 -4.47 -11.05
CA GLU A 80 -8.12 -4.57 -12.48
C GLU A 80 -7.69 -3.32 -13.22
N LYS A 81 -7.06 -3.50 -14.38
CA LYS A 81 -6.64 -2.40 -15.27
C LYS A 81 -7.75 -2.09 -16.26
N LEU A 82 -8.10 -0.81 -16.37
CA LEU A 82 -9.02 -0.31 -17.38
C LEU A 82 -8.27 0.54 -18.40
N ASP A 83 -8.65 0.39 -19.66
CA ASP A 83 -8.06 1.17 -20.77
C ASP A 83 -8.78 2.50 -20.97
N ARG A 84 -10.01 2.63 -20.47
CA ARG A 84 -10.86 3.82 -20.62
C ARG A 84 -11.76 3.99 -19.40
N SER A 85 -12.03 5.24 -19.07
CA SER A 85 -12.87 5.60 -17.91
C SER A 85 -14.36 5.23 -18.08
N ASP A 86 -14.87 5.18 -19.31
CA ASP A 86 -16.26 4.78 -19.56
C ASP A 86 -16.55 3.33 -19.14
N GLN A 87 -15.51 2.51 -18.94
CA GLN A 87 -15.62 1.18 -18.38
C GLN A 87 -16.01 1.18 -16.89
N LEU A 88 -15.88 2.32 -16.19
CA LEU A 88 -16.38 2.51 -14.82
C LEU A 88 -17.90 2.77 -14.77
N GLN A 89 -18.53 3.19 -15.87
CA GLN A 89 -19.93 3.61 -15.95
C GLN A 89 -20.93 2.64 -15.26
N PRO A 90 -20.79 1.32 -15.37
CA PRO A 90 -21.70 0.40 -14.70
C PRO A 90 -21.64 0.45 -13.16
N TRP A 91 -20.56 1.00 -12.61
CA TRP A 91 -20.25 0.98 -11.19
C TRP A 91 -20.38 2.35 -10.53
N ASP A 92 -20.22 3.41 -11.34
CA ASP A 92 -20.14 4.79 -10.88
C ASP A 92 -20.77 5.75 -11.91
N PRO A 93 -21.83 6.50 -11.55
CA PRO A 93 -22.45 7.50 -12.44
C PRO A 93 -21.53 8.68 -12.73
N ASP A 94 -20.57 8.99 -11.85
CA ASP A 94 -19.62 10.12 -12.00
C ASP A 94 -18.28 9.70 -12.60
N TRP A 95 -18.24 8.55 -13.29
CA TRP A 95 -17.07 7.91 -13.88
C TRP A 95 -16.15 8.83 -14.69
N THR A 96 -16.69 9.93 -15.24
CA THR A 96 -15.92 10.88 -16.06
C THR A 96 -14.81 11.58 -15.31
N HIS A 97 -14.92 11.67 -13.99
CA HIS A 97 -13.98 12.38 -13.12
C HIS A 97 -13.02 11.41 -12.39
N HIS A 98 -13.32 10.12 -12.38
CA HIS A 98 -12.52 9.16 -11.64
C HIS A 98 -11.38 8.58 -12.47
N VAL A 99 -10.23 8.46 -11.85
CA VAL A 99 -9.03 7.79 -12.39
C VAL A 99 -8.89 6.37 -11.84
N ALA A 100 -9.56 6.10 -10.72
CA ALA A 100 -9.72 4.77 -10.13
C ALA A 100 -11.03 4.69 -9.35
N LEU A 101 -11.41 3.50 -8.94
CA LEU A 101 -12.60 3.24 -8.14
C LEU A 101 -12.42 1.98 -7.31
N THR A 102 -12.74 2.06 -6.02
CA THR A 102 -12.86 0.91 -5.15
C THR A 102 -14.32 0.60 -4.85
N LYS A 103 -14.74 -0.64 -5.10
CA LYS A 103 -16.07 -1.12 -4.72
C LYS A 103 -16.01 -2.58 -4.26
N GLY A 104 -16.29 -2.79 -2.98
CA GLY A 104 -16.23 -4.10 -2.36
C GLY A 104 -14.82 -4.71 -2.40
N ARG A 105 -14.63 -5.77 -3.14
CA ARG A 105 -13.34 -6.47 -3.27
C ARG A 105 -12.56 -6.09 -4.53
N ARG A 106 -12.98 -5.06 -5.24
CA ARG A 106 -12.35 -4.67 -6.51
C ARG A 106 -11.84 -3.25 -6.46
N ILE A 107 -10.67 -3.06 -7.02
CA ILE A 107 -10.09 -1.78 -7.37
C ILE A 107 -9.94 -1.76 -8.89
N TRP A 108 -10.50 -0.77 -9.55
CA TRP A 108 -10.30 -0.50 -10.98
C TRP A 108 -9.41 0.71 -11.14
N ILE A 109 -8.39 0.62 -11.98
CA ILE A 109 -7.45 1.71 -12.27
C ILE A 109 -7.52 2.01 -13.76
N VAL A 110 -7.81 3.27 -14.11
CA VAL A 110 -7.82 3.77 -15.50
C VAL A 110 -6.40 4.22 -15.86
N ALA A 111 -5.56 3.28 -16.25
CA ALA A 111 -4.13 3.50 -16.46
C ALA A 111 -3.78 4.68 -17.38
N PRO A 112 -4.47 4.96 -18.51
CA PRO A 112 -4.14 6.10 -19.38
C PRO A 112 -4.34 7.48 -18.77
N ARG A 113 -4.92 7.58 -17.56
CA ARG A 113 -5.14 8.85 -16.86
C ARG A 113 -4.09 9.17 -15.82
N VAL A 114 -3.20 8.25 -15.55
CA VAL A 114 -2.13 8.43 -14.55
C VAL A 114 -0.80 8.51 -15.29
N ASN A 115 -0.17 9.68 -15.28
CA ASN A 115 1.01 9.96 -16.10
C ASN A 115 2.30 10.01 -15.28
N ASP A 116 2.21 10.07 -13.96
CA ASP A 116 3.36 10.18 -13.06
C ASP A 116 3.46 8.95 -12.14
N PRO A 117 4.65 8.37 -11.98
CA PRO A 117 4.86 7.22 -11.09
C PRO A 117 4.45 7.45 -9.63
N GLY A 118 4.71 8.65 -9.11
CA GLY A 118 4.34 9.02 -7.74
C GLY A 118 2.82 9.13 -7.59
N GLU A 119 2.15 9.74 -8.58
CA GLU A 119 0.70 9.81 -8.66
C GLU A 119 0.07 8.42 -8.71
N TYR A 120 0.64 7.52 -9.52
CA TYR A 120 0.14 6.15 -9.63
C TYR A 120 0.19 5.42 -8.27
N ARG A 121 1.33 5.49 -7.59
CA ARG A 121 1.47 4.89 -6.26
C ARG A 121 0.51 5.51 -5.26
N ALA A 122 0.40 6.84 -5.20
CA ALA A 122 -0.50 7.54 -4.29
C ALA A 122 -1.96 7.14 -4.54
N LEU A 123 -2.36 7.02 -5.81
CA LEU A 123 -3.67 6.54 -6.20
C LEU A 123 -3.94 5.13 -5.67
N VAL A 124 -3.00 4.22 -5.83
CA VAL A 124 -3.16 2.85 -5.32
C VAL A 124 -3.23 2.82 -3.80
N VAL A 125 -2.42 3.63 -3.08
CA VAL A 125 -2.51 3.76 -1.61
C VAL A 125 -3.90 4.25 -1.20
N HIS A 126 -4.45 5.25 -1.89
CA HIS A 126 -5.80 5.77 -1.67
C HIS A 126 -6.87 4.68 -1.84
N GLU A 127 -6.86 3.99 -2.97
CA GLU A 127 -7.85 2.96 -3.27
C GLU A 127 -7.75 1.76 -2.30
N LEU A 128 -6.55 1.40 -1.89
CA LEU A 128 -6.35 0.40 -0.83
C LEU A 128 -6.97 0.86 0.49
N GLY A 129 -6.89 2.15 0.83
CA GLY A 129 -7.55 2.71 2.01
C GLY A 129 -9.07 2.51 1.97
N HIS A 130 -9.71 2.74 0.81
CA HIS A 130 -11.13 2.44 0.63
C HIS A 130 -11.44 0.95 0.78
N HIS A 131 -10.61 0.09 0.24
CA HIS A 131 -10.76 -1.37 0.44
C HIS A 131 -10.64 -1.76 1.92
N LEU A 132 -9.80 -1.08 2.67
CA LEU A 132 -9.64 -1.26 4.12
C LEU A 132 -10.80 -0.67 4.94
N GLY A 133 -11.73 0.05 4.30
CA GLY A 133 -12.94 0.62 4.89
C GLY A 133 -12.81 2.07 5.33
N ILE A 134 -11.76 2.77 4.92
CA ILE A 134 -11.55 4.18 5.24
C ILE A 134 -12.28 5.04 4.20
N GLY A 135 -13.07 6.00 4.68
CA GLY A 135 -13.68 7.02 3.82
C GLY A 135 -12.73 8.17 3.53
N HIS A 136 -13.18 9.14 2.71
CA HIS A 136 -12.42 10.36 2.47
C HIS A 136 -12.19 11.16 3.75
N ILE A 137 -11.05 11.82 3.83
CA ILE A 137 -10.63 12.71 4.92
C ILE A 137 -10.45 14.11 4.33
N GLU A 138 -11.44 14.99 4.56
CA GLU A 138 -11.59 16.29 3.91
C GLU A 138 -10.93 17.42 4.70
N ASP A 139 -9.81 17.21 5.34
CA ASP A 139 -9.10 18.33 5.94
C ASP A 139 -7.74 18.58 5.25
N THR A 140 -7.14 19.72 5.57
CA THR A 140 -5.92 20.22 4.95
C THR A 140 -4.64 19.48 5.39
N ALA A 141 -4.76 18.43 6.22
CA ALA A 141 -3.62 17.64 6.65
C ALA A 141 -3.15 16.71 5.53
N MET A 142 -1.87 16.35 5.55
CA MET A 142 -1.31 15.34 4.67
C MET A 142 -2.02 14.00 4.89
N THR A 143 -2.77 13.53 3.90
CA THR A 143 -3.49 12.26 3.89
C THR A 143 -3.61 11.71 2.47
N TYR A 144 -3.40 10.41 2.30
CA TYR A 144 -3.74 9.73 1.05
C TYR A 144 -5.25 9.65 0.82
N MET A 145 -6.05 9.75 1.89
CA MET A 145 -7.50 9.61 1.81
C MET A 145 -8.25 10.91 1.47
N HIS A 146 -7.57 11.92 0.91
CA HIS A 146 -8.25 13.11 0.42
C HIS A 146 -9.08 12.80 -0.85
N SER A 147 -10.27 13.38 -0.99
CA SER A 147 -11.19 13.11 -2.11
C SER A 147 -10.65 13.55 -3.47
N ALA A 148 -9.77 14.55 -3.50
CA ALA A 148 -9.12 15.03 -4.70
C ALA A 148 -7.60 14.74 -4.62
N ILE A 149 -7.16 13.68 -5.29
CA ILE A 149 -5.72 13.33 -5.36
C ILE A 149 -4.89 14.48 -5.92
N ASN A 150 -5.44 15.27 -6.84
CA ASN A 150 -4.77 16.42 -7.43
C ASN A 150 -4.52 17.57 -6.44
N ASP A 151 -5.26 17.62 -5.33
CA ASP A 151 -5.08 18.59 -4.25
C ASP A 151 -4.18 18.05 -3.13
N THR A 152 -3.74 16.81 -3.25
CA THR A 152 -2.79 16.20 -2.34
C THR A 152 -1.45 16.92 -2.49
N PRO A 153 -0.84 17.42 -1.39
CA PRO A 153 0.48 18.05 -1.46
C PRO A 153 1.47 17.15 -2.18
N GLY A 154 2.20 17.70 -3.15
CA GLY A 154 3.14 16.94 -4.00
C GLY A 154 4.17 16.12 -3.23
N ASP A 155 4.38 16.46 -1.96
CA ASP A 155 5.26 15.72 -1.05
C ASP A 155 4.73 14.31 -0.73
N LEU A 156 3.40 14.08 -0.71
CA LEU A 156 2.85 12.73 -0.49
C LEU A 156 3.18 11.77 -1.61
N TRP A 157 3.32 12.26 -2.84
CA TRP A 157 3.65 11.42 -4.00
C TRP A 157 5.07 10.85 -3.92
N THR A 158 5.93 11.51 -3.16
CA THR A 158 7.32 11.07 -2.92
C THR A 158 7.49 10.29 -1.61
N HIS A 159 6.52 10.36 -0.70
CA HIS A 159 6.61 9.69 0.60
C HIS A 159 6.33 8.19 0.50
N ALA A 160 7.29 7.41 0.99
CA ALA A 160 7.14 5.96 1.13
C ALA A 160 6.45 5.56 2.45
N GLN A 161 5.92 6.52 3.21
CA GLN A 161 5.33 6.27 4.54
C GLN A 161 3.86 6.64 4.57
N LEU A 162 3.07 5.82 5.26
CA LEU A 162 1.68 6.12 5.53
C LEU A 162 1.60 7.28 6.54
N PRO A 163 0.86 8.38 6.24
CA PRO A 163 0.62 9.43 7.20
C PRO A 163 -0.05 8.89 8.47
N GLU A 164 0.35 9.43 9.63
CA GLU A 164 -0.20 9.04 10.94
C GLU A 164 -1.74 9.09 10.97
N ARG A 165 -2.30 10.06 10.28
CA ARG A 165 -3.74 10.25 10.18
C ARG A 165 -4.45 9.08 9.49
N ASP A 166 -3.90 8.60 8.37
CA ASP A 166 -4.46 7.48 7.64
C ASP A 166 -4.33 6.19 8.47
N ALA A 167 -3.21 6.01 9.16
CA ALA A 167 -3.01 4.91 10.09
C ALA A 167 -4.02 4.95 11.25
N ARG A 168 -4.30 6.12 11.81
CA ARG A 168 -5.33 6.31 12.86
C ARG A 168 -6.73 5.97 12.33
N ALA A 169 -7.10 6.50 11.16
CA ALA A 169 -8.39 6.21 10.54
C ALA A 169 -8.58 4.70 10.32
N PHE A 170 -7.54 3.99 9.89
CA PHE A 170 -7.55 2.54 9.81
C PHE A 170 -7.84 1.89 11.17
N CYS A 171 -7.14 2.31 12.23
CA CYS A 171 -7.32 1.73 13.55
C CYS A 171 -8.71 2.01 14.14
N GLU A 172 -9.30 3.18 13.87
CA GLU A 172 -10.67 3.49 14.25
C GLU A 172 -11.67 2.56 13.57
N VAL A 173 -11.56 2.38 12.25
CA VAL A 173 -12.43 1.47 11.48
C VAL A 173 -12.29 0.03 11.96
N ARG A 174 -11.08 -0.43 12.22
CA ARG A 174 -10.78 -1.80 12.65
C ARG A 174 -10.89 -2.00 14.16
N ARG A 175 -11.14 -0.94 14.93
CA ARG A 175 -11.20 -0.96 16.41
C ARG A 175 -9.94 -1.56 17.02
N CYS A 176 -8.76 -1.21 16.47
CA CYS A 176 -7.46 -1.65 16.95
C CYS A 176 -6.66 -0.47 17.53
N THR A 177 -5.60 -0.78 18.27
CA THR A 177 -4.63 0.25 18.72
C THR A 177 -3.49 0.30 17.71
N CYS A 178 -3.27 1.45 17.08
CA CYS A 178 -2.04 1.70 16.33
C CYS A 178 -0.93 2.09 17.30
N ALA A 179 0.19 1.38 17.23
CA ALA A 179 1.44 1.89 17.80
C ALA A 179 2.01 2.88 16.76
N LEU A 180 1.73 4.16 16.96
CA LEU A 180 2.23 5.27 16.15
C LEU A 180 3.49 5.81 16.76
#